data_6a8ea6f57a61df838c8b5c0a18526975
#
_entry.id   6a8ea6f57a61df838c8b5c0a18526975
#
_cell.length_a   1.000
_cell.length_b   1.000
_cell.length_c   1.000
_cell.angle_alpha   90.00
_cell.angle_beta   90.00
_cell.angle_gamma   90.00
#
_symmetry.space_group_name_H-M   'P 1'
#
loop_
_entity.id
_entity.type
_entity.pdbx_description
1 polymer ?
#
loop_
_entity_poly.entity_id
_entity_poly.type
_entity_poly.pdbx_seq_one_letter_code
_entity_poly.pdbx_strand_id
1 'polypeptide(L)'
;MDWKKIRQAVRTVLAAVLICAASVGITGDPAYAADMGAVYGIYEHGTGWSGYHGDSKTARAGTGSYVTAIRASLQGQPEGMSGTLSYQVNLSGSGWLSWQENMTPNGSTETDMPLEAVRMAFTGQLAENYDV
;
A
#
# COMPACT_ATOMS: atom_id res chain seq x y z
N MET A 1 1.36 7.20 10.13
CA MET A 1 1.75 7.19 8.71
C MET A 1 1.42 8.55 8.12
N ASP A 2 2.42 9.31 7.70
CA ASP A 2 2.23 10.67 7.16
C ASP A 2 2.11 10.63 5.62
N TRP A 3 0.94 10.29 5.13
CA TRP A 3 0.61 10.24 3.70
C TRP A 3 0.78 11.59 2.97
N LYS A 4 0.84 12.71 3.72
CA LYS A 4 1.08 14.03 3.13
C LYS A 4 2.50 14.16 2.57
N LYS A 5 3.48 13.56 3.23
CA LYS A 5 4.88 13.57 2.78
C LYS A 5 5.07 12.75 1.50
N ILE A 6 4.42 11.57 1.43
CA ILE A 6 4.45 10.72 0.23
C ILE A 6 3.84 11.46 -0.96
N ARG A 7 2.67 12.07 -0.79
CA ARG A 7 2.00 12.84 -1.84
C ARG A 7 2.83 14.03 -2.31
N GLN A 8 3.56 14.67 -1.43
CA GLN A 8 4.38 15.83 -1.76
C GLN A 8 5.67 15.42 -2.50
N ALA A 9 6.29 14.32 -2.12
CA ALA A 9 7.45 13.76 -2.80
C ALA A 9 7.08 13.28 -4.22
N VAL A 10 5.96 12.57 -4.37
CA VAL A 10 5.43 12.13 -5.67
C VAL A 10 5.15 13.32 -6.59
N ARG A 11 4.54 14.39 -6.07
CA ARG A 11 4.28 15.62 -6.85
C ARG A 11 5.56 16.29 -7.33
N THR A 12 6.62 16.28 -6.53
CA THR A 12 7.90 16.91 -6.89
C THR A 12 8.62 16.12 -7.98
N VAL A 13 8.60 14.80 -7.92
CA VAL A 13 9.18 13.92 -8.95
C VAL A 13 8.39 14.02 -10.26
N LEU A 14 7.06 14.05 -10.18
CA LEU A 14 6.19 14.25 -11.34
C LEU A 14 6.39 15.60 -12.02
N ALA A 15 6.60 16.66 -11.24
CA ALA A 15 6.92 17.98 -11.80
C ALA A 15 8.26 17.97 -12.56
N ALA A 16 9.25 17.24 -12.09
CA ALA A 16 10.53 17.08 -12.77
C ALA A 16 10.42 16.28 -14.08
N VAL A 17 9.61 15.24 -14.11
CA VAL A 17 9.33 14.46 -15.33
C VAL A 17 8.52 15.27 -16.34
N LEU A 18 7.58 16.11 -15.89
CA LEU A 18 6.82 17.00 -16.77
C LEU A 18 7.73 18.05 -17.45
N ILE A 19 8.76 18.56 -16.75
CA ILE A 19 9.71 19.52 -17.32
C ILE A 19 10.58 18.84 -18.39
N CYS A 20 10.94 17.57 -18.23
CA CYS A 20 11.66 16.82 -19.27
C CYS A 20 10.78 16.48 -20.49
N ALA A 21 9.50 16.21 -20.30
CA ALA A 21 8.56 15.96 -21.40
C ALA A 21 8.29 17.22 -22.25
N ALA A 22 8.28 18.38 -21.64
CA ALA A 22 8.10 19.66 -22.35
C ALA A 22 9.28 20.01 -23.28
N SER A 23 10.46 19.46 -23.06
CA SER A 23 11.66 19.68 -23.88
C SER A 23 11.73 18.81 -25.13
N VAL A 24 10.87 17.82 -25.30
CA VAL A 24 10.90 16.84 -26.42
C VAL A 24 9.78 17.07 -27.44
N GLY A 25 8.96 18.09 -27.29
CA GLY A 25 7.92 18.47 -28.27
C GLY A 25 6.82 17.41 -28.48
N ILE A 26 6.56 16.58 -27.47
CA ILE A 26 5.45 15.62 -27.48
C ILE A 26 4.18 16.39 -27.13
N THR A 27 3.38 16.74 -28.14
CA THR A 27 2.02 17.27 -27.99
C THR A 27 1.05 16.12 -27.70
N GLY A 28 1.21 15.45 -26.56
CA GLY A 28 0.20 14.58 -26.00
C GLY A 28 -0.27 15.22 -24.71
N ASP A 29 -1.57 15.16 -24.42
CA ASP A 29 -2.06 15.48 -23.08
C ASP A 29 -1.17 14.76 -22.08
N PRO A 30 -0.67 15.46 -21.03
CA PRO A 30 0.07 14.77 -20.00
C PRO A 30 -0.87 13.70 -19.45
N ALA A 31 -0.60 12.44 -19.78
CA ALA A 31 -1.27 11.34 -19.10
C ALA A 31 -1.08 11.63 -17.62
N TYR A 32 -2.16 11.91 -16.90
CA TYR A 32 -2.10 12.08 -15.46
C TYR A 32 -1.42 10.84 -14.92
N ALA A 33 -0.17 10.99 -14.50
CA ALA A 33 0.49 9.92 -13.79
C ALA A 33 -0.38 9.63 -12.58
N ALA A 34 -0.96 8.45 -12.54
CA ALA A 34 -1.78 8.05 -11.42
C ALA A 34 -0.94 8.24 -10.15
N ASP A 35 -1.46 8.99 -9.17
CA ASP A 35 -0.76 9.16 -7.91
C ASP A 35 -0.43 7.76 -7.36
N MET A 36 0.82 7.56 -6.96
CA MET A 36 1.22 6.33 -6.30
C MET A 36 0.41 6.19 -5.01
N GLY A 37 -0.20 5.04 -4.83
CA GLY A 37 -1.03 4.78 -3.68
C GLY A 37 -1.01 3.31 -3.27
N ALA A 38 -1.48 3.03 -2.05
CA ALA A 38 -1.68 1.67 -1.59
C ALA A 38 -3.09 1.17 -1.91
N VAL A 39 -3.17 -0.08 -2.30
CA VAL A 39 -4.42 -0.85 -2.39
C VAL A 39 -4.35 -1.97 -1.38
N TYR A 40 -5.37 -2.13 -0.59
CA TYR A 40 -5.39 -3.14 0.47
C TYR A 40 -6.76 -3.80 0.63
N GLY A 41 -6.76 -4.98 1.23
CA GLY A 41 -7.95 -5.68 1.69
C GLY A 41 -7.72 -6.23 3.08
N ILE A 42 -8.79 -6.37 3.85
CA ILE A 42 -8.79 -6.99 5.17
C ILE A 42 -9.59 -8.29 5.13
N TYR A 43 -9.18 -9.25 5.94
CA TYR A 43 -9.96 -10.45 6.21
C TYR A 43 -10.66 -10.29 7.55
N GLU A 44 -11.97 -10.31 7.51
CA GLU A 44 -12.83 -10.24 8.68
C GLU A 44 -13.24 -11.64 9.12
N HIS A 45 -13.01 -11.93 10.39
CA HIS A 45 -13.37 -13.21 10.97
C HIS A 45 -14.86 -13.53 10.76
N GLY A 46 -15.14 -14.71 10.21
CA GLY A 46 -16.51 -15.17 9.94
C GLY A 46 -17.18 -14.56 8.69
N THR A 47 -16.57 -13.53 8.07
CA THR A 47 -17.14 -12.85 6.88
C THR A 47 -16.30 -13.10 5.63
N GLY A 48 -14.96 -13.06 5.75
CA GLY A 48 -14.04 -13.25 4.65
C GLY A 48 -13.33 -11.97 4.21
N TRP A 49 -12.76 -11.97 3.00
CA TRP A 49 -12.06 -10.82 2.44
C TRP A 49 -13.00 -9.69 2.06
N SER A 50 -12.66 -8.47 2.50
CA SER A 50 -13.28 -7.26 1.96
C SER A 50 -12.93 -7.08 0.48
N GLY A 51 -13.68 -6.23 -0.22
CA GLY A 51 -13.21 -5.65 -1.48
C GLY A 51 -11.92 -4.86 -1.30
N TYR A 52 -11.31 -4.45 -2.42
CA TYR A 52 -10.11 -3.63 -2.38
C TYR A 52 -10.43 -2.17 -2.04
N HIS A 53 -9.61 -1.59 -1.21
CA HIS A 53 -9.70 -0.21 -0.76
C HIS A 53 -8.42 0.52 -1.15
N GLY A 54 -8.54 1.72 -1.72
CA GLY A 54 -7.40 2.61 -1.94
C GLY A 54 -7.12 3.50 -0.73
N ASP A 55 -6.08 4.31 -0.79
CA ASP A 55 -5.59 5.17 0.30
C ASP A 55 -6.65 6.04 0.98
N SER A 56 -7.64 6.50 0.20
CA SER A 56 -8.69 7.39 0.71
C SER A 56 -9.87 6.66 1.32
N LYS A 57 -9.85 5.33 1.32
CA LYS A 57 -10.93 4.49 1.84
C LYS A 57 -10.50 3.82 3.13
N THR A 58 -11.46 3.60 4.01
CA THR A 58 -11.27 2.87 5.26
C THR A 58 -12.00 1.54 5.17
N ALA A 59 -11.30 0.44 5.41
CA ALA A 59 -11.89 -0.86 5.65
C ALA A 59 -12.06 -1.06 7.16
N ARG A 60 -13.19 -1.63 7.58
CA ARG A 60 -13.49 -1.92 8.98
C ARG A 60 -14.17 -3.27 9.09
N ALA A 61 -13.87 -4.00 10.15
CA ALA A 61 -14.67 -5.17 10.54
C ALA A 61 -16.06 -4.71 11.00
N GLY A 62 -17.06 -5.57 10.81
CA GLY A 62 -18.42 -5.33 11.30
C GLY A 62 -18.49 -5.33 12.83
N THR A 63 -19.64 -4.89 13.35
CA THR A 63 -19.87 -4.86 14.79
C THR A 63 -19.80 -6.28 15.37
N GLY A 64 -18.94 -6.46 16.38
CA GLY A 64 -18.72 -7.76 17.03
C GLY A 64 -17.78 -8.70 16.29
N SER A 65 -17.15 -8.22 15.20
CA SER A 65 -16.12 -8.92 14.45
C SER A 65 -14.77 -8.20 14.53
N TYR A 66 -13.72 -8.81 14.02
CA TYR A 66 -12.35 -8.28 14.02
C TYR A 66 -11.59 -8.73 12.78
N VAL A 67 -10.50 -8.00 12.49
CA VAL A 67 -9.60 -8.33 11.39
C VAL A 67 -8.59 -9.37 11.85
N THR A 68 -8.36 -10.38 11.03
CA THR A 68 -7.37 -11.44 11.30
C THR A 68 -6.26 -11.52 10.25
N ALA A 69 -6.44 -10.91 9.08
CA ALA A 69 -5.41 -10.83 8.05
C ALA A 69 -5.56 -9.56 7.21
N ILE A 70 -4.46 -9.19 6.57
CA ILE A 70 -4.43 -8.14 5.55
C ILE A 70 -3.70 -8.62 4.30
N ARG A 71 -3.93 -7.94 3.20
CA ARG A 71 -3.14 -7.99 1.97
C ARG A 71 -3.04 -6.60 1.37
N ALA A 72 -1.89 -6.25 0.81
CA ALA A 72 -1.67 -4.93 0.26
C ALA A 72 -0.68 -4.94 -0.91
N SER A 73 -0.77 -3.95 -1.78
CA SER A 73 0.21 -3.65 -2.82
C SER A 73 0.19 -2.17 -3.17
N LEU A 74 1.16 -1.74 -3.96
CA LEU A 74 1.17 -0.40 -4.56
C LEU A 74 0.45 -0.40 -5.90
N GLN A 75 -0.08 0.76 -6.27
CA GLN A 75 -0.53 1.09 -7.62
C GLN A 75 -0.02 2.48 -8.01
N GLY A 76 0.05 2.75 -9.30
CA GLY A 76 0.55 4.03 -9.80
C GLY A 76 2.04 4.26 -9.52
N GLN A 77 2.83 3.19 -9.39
CA GLN A 77 4.28 3.29 -9.20
C GLN A 77 4.91 3.96 -10.42
N PRO A 78 5.85 4.92 -10.22
CA PRO A 78 6.54 5.56 -11.32
C PRO A 78 7.25 4.54 -12.21
N GLU A 79 7.16 4.75 -13.53
CA GLU A 79 7.83 3.88 -14.51
C GLU A 79 9.35 3.86 -14.28
N GLY A 80 9.93 2.67 -14.32
CA GLY A 80 11.36 2.45 -14.13
C GLY A 80 11.84 2.49 -12.67
N MET A 81 10.97 2.78 -11.71
CA MET A 81 11.32 2.73 -10.28
C MET A 81 11.09 1.33 -9.72
N SER A 82 12.13 0.72 -9.18
CA SER A 82 12.04 -0.61 -8.55
C SER A 82 11.66 -0.52 -7.08
N GLY A 83 11.01 -1.56 -6.59
CA GLY A 83 10.62 -1.69 -5.18
C GLY A 83 9.17 -2.11 -5.02
N THR A 84 8.79 -2.38 -3.80
CA THR A 84 7.43 -2.80 -3.44
C THR A 84 7.07 -2.33 -2.03
N LEU A 85 5.80 -2.45 -1.67
CA LEU A 85 5.31 -2.30 -0.31
C LEU A 85 5.36 -3.66 0.38
N SER A 86 6.23 -3.79 1.38
CA SER A 86 6.25 -4.93 2.29
C SER A 86 5.44 -4.62 3.54
N TYR A 87 4.79 -5.61 4.09
CA TYR A 87 3.99 -5.48 5.31
C TYR A 87 4.12 -6.71 6.20
N GLN A 88 4.00 -6.47 7.49
CA GLN A 88 4.08 -7.48 8.53
C GLN A 88 2.99 -7.23 9.55
N VAL A 89 2.36 -8.28 10.05
CA VAL A 89 1.31 -8.19 11.06
C VAL A 89 1.73 -8.88 12.35
N ASN A 90 1.21 -8.37 13.45
CA ASN A 90 1.24 -9.00 14.76
C ASN A 90 -0.15 -9.58 15.03
N LEU A 91 -0.21 -10.88 15.27
CA LEU A 91 -1.43 -11.57 15.67
C LEU A 91 -1.44 -11.85 17.15
N SER A 92 -2.59 -11.71 17.76
CA SER A 92 -2.82 -12.07 19.17
C SER A 92 -2.38 -13.51 19.44
N GLY A 93 -1.50 -13.67 20.40
CA GLY A 93 -0.97 -14.98 20.80
C GLY A 93 0.13 -15.57 19.90
N SER A 94 0.36 -15.03 18.69
CA SER A 94 1.40 -15.53 17.77
C SER A 94 2.55 -14.56 17.59
N GLY A 95 2.35 -13.26 17.86
CA GLY A 95 3.36 -12.25 17.66
C GLY A 95 3.52 -11.85 16.17
N TRP A 96 4.67 -11.27 15.83
CA TRP A 96 4.97 -10.81 14.48
C TRP A 96 5.21 -11.98 13.52
N LEU A 97 4.44 -12.03 12.43
CA LEU A 97 4.62 -12.98 11.34
C LEU A 97 5.74 -12.51 10.40
N SER A 98 6.08 -13.30 9.39
CA SER A 98 7.03 -12.93 8.35
C SER A 98 6.52 -11.77 7.49
N TRP A 99 7.44 -11.01 6.88
CA TRP A 99 7.10 -9.99 5.89
C TRP A 99 6.45 -10.60 4.66
N GLN A 100 5.44 -9.92 4.13
CA GLN A 100 4.75 -10.25 2.88
C GLN A 100 4.65 -9.01 1.98
N GLU A 101 4.36 -9.23 0.70
CA GLU A 101 4.23 -8.20 -0.32
C GLU A 101 3.31 -8.66 -1.46
N ASN A 102 3.00 -7.75 -2.38
CA ASN A 102 2.29 -8.06 -3.62
C ASN A 102 0.97 -8.81 -3.42
N MET A 103 0.12 -8.31 -2.54
CA MET A 103 -1.19 -8.90 -2.21
C MET A 103 -1.14 -10.29 -1.56
N THR A 104 0.03 -10.76 -1.15
CA THR A 104 0.13 -12.03 -0.39
C THR A 104 -0.53 -11.85 0.97
N PRO A 105 -1.52 -12.67 1.35
CA PRO A 105 -2.15 -12.58 2.67
C PRO A 105 -1.15 -12.66 3.81
N ASN A 106 -1.27 -11.77 4.78
CA ASN A 106 -0.50 -11.80 6.02
C ASN A 106 -1.45 -11.78 7.21
N GLY A 107 -1.38 -12.80 8.03
CA GLY A 107 -2.33 -13.07 9.10
C GLY A 107 -2.93 -14.48 8.99
N SER A 108 -4.10 -14.66 9.57
CA SER A 108 -4.81 -15.95 9.53
C SER A 108 -6.20 -15.77 8.92
N THR A 109 -6.56 -16.68 8.01
CA THR A 109 -7.91 -16.82 7.47
C THR A 109 -8.67 -18.02 8.08
N GLU A 110 -8.00 -18.79 8.91
CA GLU A 110 -8.53 -20.05 9.47
C GLU A 110 -8.68 -19.99 10.99
N THR A 111 -7.86 -19.18 11.66
CA THR A 111 -7.82 -19.14 13.11
C THR A 111 -8.44 -17.87 13.66
N ASP A 112 -8.95 -17.97 14.88
CA ASP A 112 -9.55 -16.91 15.66
C ASP A 112 -8.44 -16.09 16.39
N MET A 113 -7.61 -15.41 15.61
CA MET A 113 -6.50 -14.60 16.14
C MET A 113 -6.61 -13.16 15.64
N PRO A 114 -7.10 -12.24 16.47
CA PRO A 114 -7.18 -10.83 16.10
C PRO A 114 -5.82 -10.26 15.70
N LEU A 115 -5.83 -9.42 14.68
CA LEU A 115 -4.70 -8.63 14.27
C LEU A 115 -4.55 -7.45 15.24
N GLU A 116 -3.41 -7.36 15.92
CA GLU A 116 -3.14 -6.35 16.94
C GLU A 116 -2.35 -5.16 16.40
N ALA A 117 -1.46 -5.41 15.43
CA ALA A 117 -0.64 -4.37 14.82
C ALA A 117 -0.22 -4.72 13.39
N VAL A 118 0.05 -3.67 12.61
CA VAL A 118 0.61 -3.74 11.26
C VAL A 118 1.79 -2.80 11.19
N ARG A 119 2.86 -3.24 10.55
CA ARG A 119 3.93 -2.36 10.10
C ARG A 119 4.21 -2.56 8.62
N MET A 120 4.62 -1.48 7.96
CA MET A 120 4.87 -1.45 6.53
C MET A 120 6.23 -0.82 6.26
N ALA A 121 6.84 -1.20 5.15
CA ALA A 121 8.08 -0.61 4.67
C ALA A 121 8.13 -0.67 3.14
N PHE A 122 8.79 0.30 2.53
CA PHE A 122 9.15 0.19 1.13
C PHE A 122 10.45 -0.60 0.97
N THR A 123 10.62 -1.23 -0.20
CA THR A 123 11.84 -1.90 -0.61
C THR A 123 12.43 -1.24 -1.87
N GLY A 124 13.68 -1.59 -2.22
CA GLY A 124 14.34 -1.10 -3.43
C GLY A 124 14.43 0.42 -3.50
N GLN A 125 14.36 0.96 -4.69
CA GLN A 125 14.42 2.41 -4.92
C GLN A 125 13.29 3.20 -4.25
N LEU A 126 12.16 2.56 -3.98
CA LEU A 126 11.08 3.20 -3.22
C LEU A 126 11.52 3.53 -1.80
N ALA A 127 12.28 2.64 -1.15
CA ALA A 127 12.79 2.88 0.20
C ALA A 127 13.84 4.03 0.27
N GLU A 128 14.52 4.30 -0.85
CA GLU A 128 15.50 5.38 -0.94
C GLU A 128 14.86 6.76 -1.14
N ASN A 129 13.66 6.79 -1.74
CA ASN A 129 13.01 8.02 -2.19
C ASN A 129 11.74 8.38 -1.41
N TYR A 130 11.17 7.44 -0.66
CA TYR A 130 9.90 7.61 0.05
C TYR A 130 9.94 6.98 1.43
N ASP A 131 9.17 7.57 2.36
CA ASP A 131 8.90 7.03 3.70
C ASP A 131 7.46 6.52 3.79
N VAL A 132 7.22 5.50 4.62
CA VAL A 132 5.90 4.95 4.95
C VAL A 132 5.49 5.33 6.34
#